data_d83f2edf87e46d05de40315ee6ba1cdb
#
_entry.id   d83f2edf87e46d05de40315ee6ba1cdb
#
_cell.length_a   1.000
_cell.length_b   1.000
_cell.length_c   1.000
_cell.angle_alpha   90.00
_cell.angle_beta   90.00
_cell.angle_gamma   90.00
#
_symmetry.space_group_name_H-M   'P 1'
#
loop_
_entity.id
_entity.type
_entity.pdbx_description
1 polymer ?
#
loop_
_entity_poly.entity_id
_entity_poly.type
_entity_poly.pdbx_seq_one_letter_code
_entity_poly.pdbx_strand_id
1 'polypeptide(L)'
;MKKVIYLLACVAFLGCYSCSDDDDGLKMQDISVEFAVSDAGMDGTGIDLGIKLSRATKESLDVTVQMISTEVSESDITVTPALTNGQVVVNIPAGQASGSFTVAKADGKSPEGNVKFRILSLSLSEGYKIGTLQEMNLSFSPIVSTGGKLTLEGNDGAEKYANMVYVDLSNNSQIQIKRKSWNLGFYCGDEFRVILNSSYATVAVASEKTDFAAVTLEDAQKAPNIAAGAMSEDFSADWVDDVEGDLTKTAFGMIAENAAENKVFFVASADNKTNTDGTENRSLWYKVKVTRNGEGYRVEYGKVGDTTPKTVEIAKNPIYNFIGLSLESGEKVDAQAEGKKWDIMWAYAAAVSQMASGPVTSFSQDVVTSNSVGGVEPAVVMVDEQTTYDNFKVTDITSKADFEKKANVIGTTWRTPAMPGVTNAGVKTDRFYVLKDSYGNYYKLRFTKFGTGTDGTERGRPEIEYALLK
;
A
#
# COMPACT_ATOMS: atom_id res chain seq x y z
N MET A 1 -0.39 -21.62 -19.71
CA MET A 1 -1.45 -22.63 -19.47
C MET A 1 -0.85 -23.81 -18.73
N LYS A 2 -0.99 -23.89 -17.42
CA LYS A 2 -0.97 -25.12 -16.63
C LYS A 2 -1.69 -24.81 -15.31
N LYS A 3 -2.97 -25.15 -15.25
CA LYS A 3 -3.79 -25.13 -14.04
C LYS A 3 -3.34 -26.27 -13.14
N VAL A 4 -2.95 -25.97 -11.92
CA VAL A 4 -2.78 -26.98 -10.87
C VAL A 4 -4.07 -27.01 -10.06
N ILE A 5 -4.84 -28.09 -10.25
CA ILE A 5 -6.06 -28.39 -9.48
C ILE A 5 -5.61 -29.24 -8.29
N TYR A 6 -5.79 -28.73 -7.07
CA TYR A 6 -5.68 -29.56 -5.87
C TYR A 6 -6.97 -30.37 -5.69
N LEU A 7 -6.84 -31.69 -5.89
CA LEU A 7 -7.91 -32.67 -5.68
C LEU A 7 -7.88 -33.10 -4.21
N LEU A 8 -8.96 -32.77 -3.48
CA LEU A 8 -9.19 -33.26 -2.13
C LEU A 8 -9.64 -34.75 -2.24
N ALA A 9 -8.78 -35.69 -1.86
CA ALA A 9 -9.13 -37.09 -1.83
C ALA A 9 -9.69 -37.46 -0.44
N CYS A 10 -11.01 -37.60 -0.36
CA CYS A 10 -11.65 -38.31 0.75
C CYS A 10 -11.46 -39.80 0.55
N VAL A 11 -10.64 -40.45 1.39
CA VAL A 11 -10.57 -41.92 1.47
C VAL A 11 -11.50 -42.38 2.58
N ALA A 12 -12.62 -42.96 2.19
CA ALA A 12 -13.47 -43.72 3.08
C ALA A 12 -12.90 -45.13 3.22
N PHE A 13 -12.44 -45.50 4.40
CA PHE A 13 -12.10 -46.89 4.73
C PHE A 13 -13.30 -47.56 5.38
N LEU A 14 -13.89 -48.52 4.65
CA LEU A 14 -14.76 -49.54 5.20
C LEU A 14 -13.87 -50.68 5.68
N GLY A 15 -13.74 -50.84 6.97
CA GLY A 15 -13.01 -51.94 7.58
C GLY A 15 -13.97 -52.96 8.15
N CYS A 16 -13.73 -54.22 7.82
CA CYS A 16 -14.49 -55.41 8.21
C CYS A 16 -14.39 -55.70 9.71
N TYR A 17 -15.52 -56.10 10.29
CA TYR A 17 -15.65 -56.64 11.63
C TYR A 17 -14.87 -57.94 11.78
N SER A 18 -14.04 -58.01 12.81
CA SER A 18 -13.67 -59.26 13.47
C SER A 18 -13.87 -59.04 14.97
N CYS A 19 -14.82 -59.72 15.55
CA CYS A 19 -14.98 -59.83 16.99
C CYS A 19 -13.88 -60.73 17.56
N SER A 20 -13.12 -60.22 18.53
CA SER A 20 -12.52 -60.97 19.60
C SER A 20 -12.70 -60.15 20.88
N ASP A 21 -13.41 -60.73 21.85
CA ASP A 21 -13.55 -60.16 23.20
C ASP A 21 -12.17 -60.18 23.87
N ASP A 22 -11.52 -59.03 23.94
CA ASP A 22 -10.53 -58.68 24.94
C ASP A 22 -10.86 -57.25 25.40
N ASP A 23 -11.24 -57.15 26.65
CA ASP A 23 -11.68 -55.96 27.37
C ASP A 23 -10.48 -55.05 27.70
N ASP A 24 -9.70 -54.68 26.70
CA ASP A 24 -8.75 -53.60 26.77
C ASP A 24 -9.45 -52.28 26.36
N GLY A 25 -9.94 -51.60 27.39
CA GLY A 25 -10.51 -50.26 27.24
C GLY A 25 -9.63 -49.43 26.32
N LEU A 26 -10.18 -49.01 25.17
CA LEU A 26 -9.53 -48.08 24.21
C LEU A 26 -9.00 -46.88 24.98
N LYS A 27 -7.72 -46.93 25.35
CA LYS A 27 -7.04 -45.73 25.93
C LYS A 27 -7.12 -44.66 24.89
N MET A 28 -7.94 -43.65 25.17
CA MET A 28 -8.00 -42.48 24.30
C MET A 28 -6.59 -41.91 24.14
N GLN A 29 -6.13 -41.80 22.91
CA GLN A 29 -4.82 -41.29 22.58
C GLN A 29 -4.70 -39.85 23.14
N ASP A 30 -3.53 -39.51 23.73
CA ASP A 30 -3.24 -38.18 24.24
C ASP A 30 -3.51 -37.09 23.20
N ILE A 31 -3.99 -35.94 23.65
CA ILE A 31 -4.11 -34.74 22.85
C ILE A 31 -2.70 -34.22 22.58
N SER A 32 -2.30 -34.20 21.32
CA SER A 32 -1.04 -33.57 20.90
C SER A 32 -1.20 -32.08 20.78
N VAL A 33 -0.28 -31.34 21.39
CA VAL A 33 -0.22 -29.87 21.36
C VAL A 33 1.04 -29.46 20.62
N GLU A 34 0.91 -28.71 19.53
CA GLU A 34 2.04 -28.32 18.69
C GLU A 34 1.81 -26.96 18.01
N PHE A 35 2.86 -26.36 17.51
CA PHE A 35 2.70 -25.15 16.66
C PHE A 35 1.92 -25.49 15.38
N ALA A 36 1.19 -24.50 14.87
CA ALA A 36 0.45 -24.66 13.62
C ALA A 36 1.39 -24.76 12.41
N VAL A 37 2.55 -24.08 12.47
CA VAL A 37 3.60 -24.03 11.44
C VAL A 37 4.99 -24.11 12.06
N SER A 38 5.99 -24.58 11.31
CA SER A 38 7.38 -24.64 11.73
C SER A 38 8.12 -23.31 11.57
N ASP A 39 7.68 -22.49 10.60
CA ASP A 39 8.34 -21.27 10.22
C ASP A 39 7.28 -20.23 9.85
N ALA A 40 7.53 -18.97 10.23
CA ALA A 40 6.72 -17.84 9.86
C ALA A 40 7.63 -16.63 9.61
N GLY A 41 7.23 -15.76 8.68
CA GLY A 41 7.88 -14.47 8.42
C GLY A 41 6.99 -13.32 8.92
N MET A 42 7.59 -12.33 9.58
CA MET A 42 6.89 -11.11 9.95
C MET A 42 7.08 -10.09 8.82
N ASP A 43 6.06 -9.94 7.99
CA ASP A 43 6.00 -8.97 6.88
C ASP A 43 5.20 -7.71 7.22
N GLY A 44 4.83 -7.55 8.49
CA GLY A 44 4.00 -6.46 8.99
C GLY A 44 4.43 -5.96 10.36
N THR A 45 3.54 -5.20 11.03
CA THR A 45 3.74 -4.70 12.38
C THR A 45 3.55 -5.77 13.44
N GLY A 46 2.88 -6.89 13.12
CA GLY A 46 2.64 -8.01 14.03
C GLY A 46 2.13 -9.25 13.31
N ILE A 47 2.29 -10.41 13.94
CA ILE A 47 1.85 -11.72 13.46
C ILE A 47 1.29 -12.56 14.60
N ASP A 48 0.21 -13.31 14.32
CA ASP A 48 -0.35 -14.29 15.24
C ASP A 48 0.29 -15.66 15.02
N LEU A 49 0.88 -16.18 16.07
CA LEU A 49 1.52 -17.49 16.07
C LEU A 49 0.58 -18.53 16.69
N GLY A 50 0.09 -19.45 15.87
CA GLY A 50 -0.90 -20.43 16.22
C GLY A 50 -0.32 -21.66 16.94
N ILE A 51 -1.05 -22.14 17.95
CA ILE A 51 -0.90 -23.44 18.59
C ILE A 51 -2.14 -24.26 18.25
N LYS A 52 -1.96 -25.48 17.79
CA LYS A 52 -3.05 -26.42 17.46
C LYS A 52 -3.00 -27.66 18.34
N LEU A 53 -4.17 -28.21 18.60
CA LEU A 53 -4.38 -29.47 19.30
C LEU A 53 -4.89 -30.52 18.31
N SER A 54 -4.56 -31.78 18.51
CA SER A 54 -5.07 -32.87 17.68
C SER A 54 -6.60 -33.05 17.77
N ARG A 55 -7.23 -32.59 18.83
CA ARG A 55 -8.68 -32.45 19.03
C ARG A 55 -8.97 -31.38 20.09
N ALA A 56 -10.22 -30.95 20.20
CA ALA A 56 -10.64 -29.96 21.19
C ALA A 56 -10.32 -30.43 22.64
N THR A 57 -9.78 -29.52 23.44
CA THR A 57 -9.51 -29.76 24.87
C THR A 57 -10.81 -29.83 25.68
N LYS A 58 -10.86 -30.69 26.70
CA LYS A 58 -12.03 -30.80 27.58
C LYS A 58 -12.02 -29.77 28.69
N GLU A 59 -10.85 -29.33 29.10
CA GLU A 59 -10.61 -28.36 30.16
C GLU A 59 -9.79 -27.21 29.61
N SER A 60 -9.72 -26.10 30.33
CA SER A 60 -8.85 -24.99 29.93
C SER A 60 -7.38 -25.43 30.06
N LEU A 61 -6.61 -25.23 28.99
CA LEU A 61 -5.21 -25.64 28.89
C LEU A 61 -4.33 -24.41 28.75
N ASP A 62 -3.37 -24.23 29.65
CA ASP A 62 -2.31 -23.25 29.49
C ASP A 62 -1.08 -23.91 28.87
N VAL A 63 -0.62 -23.33 27.78
CA VAL A 63 0.58 -23.73 27.06
C VAL A 63 1.66 -22.67 27.31
N THR A 64 2.74 -23.08 28.00
CA THR A 64 3.89 -22.20 28.24
C THR A 64 4.85 -22.31 27.06
N VAL A 65 5.12 -21.19 26.41
CA VAL A 65 6.03 -21.07 25.27
C VAL A 65 7.21 -20.19 25.66
N GLN A 66 8.41 -20.69 25.43
CA GLN A 66 9.67 -19.96 25.69
C GLN A 66 10.17 -19.31 24.41
N MET A 67 10.54 -18.05 24.50
CA MET A 67 11.32 -17.34 23.49
C MET A 67 12.79 -17.71 23.62
N ILE A 68 13.43 -18.07 22.52
CA ILE A 68 14.86 -18.41 22.43
C ILE A 68 15.42 -17.59 21.27
N SER A 69 16.28 -16.60 21.59
CA SER A 69 16.95 -15.80 20.57
C SER A 69 18.30 -15.30 21.06
N THR A 70 19.24 -15.21 20.11
CA THR A 70 20.52 -14.53 20.28
C THR A 70 20.64 -13.31 19.36
N GLU A 71 19.69 -13.14 18.42
CA GLU A 71 19.70 -12.11 17.39
C GLU A 71 18.72 -10.98 17.69
N VAL A 72 17.58 -11.32 18.31
CA VAL A 72 16.50 -10.39 18.64
C VAL A 72 16.32 -10.34 20.14
N SER A 73 16.38 -9.14 20.71
CA SER A 73 16.15 -8.91 22.15
C SER A 73 14.65 -8.87 22.48
N GLU A 74 14.29 -9.25 23.71
CA GLU A 74 12.91 -9.07 24.22
C GLU A 74 12.44 -7.61 24.14
N SER A 75 13.37 -6.64 24.23
CA SER A 75 13.06 -5.21 24.11
C SER A 75 12.78 -4.74 22.68
N ASP A 76 13.04 -5.56 21.68
CA ASP A 76 12.84 -5.23 20.26
C ASP A 76 11.48 -5.67 19.75
N ILE A 77 10.77 -6.45 20.57
CA ILE A 77 9.45 -7.00 20.23
C ILE A 77 8.45 -6.77 21.37
N THR A 78 7.18 -6.77 20.99
CA THR A 78 6.04 -6.83 21.92
C THR A 78 5.32 -8.14 21.72
N VAL A 79 5.12 -8.91 22.77
CA VAL A 79 4.38 -10.18 22.72
C VAL A 79 3.08 -10.04 23.51
N THR A 80 1.99 -10.54 22.97
CA THR A 80 0.67 -10.52 23.62
C THR A 80 0.06 -11.93 23.62
N PRO A 81 -0.20 -12.54 24.79
CA PRO A 81 0.04 -12.04 26.16
C PRO A 81 1.50 -11.69 26.44
N ALA A 82 1.77 -10.82 27.42
CA ALA A 82 3.10 -10.29 27.69
C ALA A 82 4.09 -11.39 28.10
N LEU A 83 5.35 -11.25 27.65
CA LEU A 83 6.47 -12.08 28.11
C LEU A 83 6.75 -11.84 29.58
N THR A 84 6.95 -12.92 30.31
CA THR A 84 7.43 -12.91 31.69
C THR A 84 8.64 -13.86 31.79
N ASN A 85 9.81 -13.32 32.04
CA ASN A 85 11.07 -14.09 32.06
C ASN A 85 11.32 -14.90 30.77
N GLY A 86 11.07 -14.27 29.60
CA GLY A 86 11.24 -14.91 28.30
C GLY A 86 10.15 -15.93 27.92
N GLN A 87 9.05 -15.98 28.67
CA GLN A 87 7.97 -16.93 28.45
C GLN A 87 6.64 -16.23 28.23
N VAL A 88 5.81 -16.76 27.33
CA VAL A 88 4.41 -16.38 27.14
C VAL A 88 3.52 -17.58 27.48
N VAL A 89 2.42 -17.32 28.18
CA VAL A 89 1.41 -18.35 28.50
C VAL A 89 0.21 -18.13 27.59
N VAL A 90 -0.09 -19.14 26.78
CA VAL A 90 -1.23 -19.14 25.85
C VAL A 90 -2.34 -19.99 26.44
N ASN A 91 -3.46 -19.37 26.80
CA ASN A 91 -4.63 -20.08 27.29
C ASN A 91 -5.49 -20.58 26.11
N ILE A 92 -5.81 -21.87 26.13
CA ILE A 92 -6.74 -22.51 25.18
C ILE A 92 -7.98 -22.93 25.95
N PRO A 93 -9.12 -22.23 25.79
CA PRO A 93 -10.34 -22.53 26.55
C PRO A 93 -10.88 -23.94 26.28
N ALA A 94 -11.60 -24.49 27.24
CA ALA A 94 -12.31 -25.76 27.05
C ALA A 94 -13.20 -25.74 25.80
N GLY A 95 -13.19 -26.82 25.04
CA GLY A 95 -13.93 -26.92 23.77
C GLY A 95 -13.19 -26.38 22.54
N GLN A 96 -12.05 -25.72 22.71
CA GLN A 96 -11.22 -25.22 21.59
C GLN A 96 -10.12 -26.20 21.22
N ALA A 97 -9.75 -26.21 19.94
CA ALA A 97 -8.67 -27.00 19.38
C ALA A 97 -7.45 -26.16 18.97
N SER A 98 -7.45 -24.88 19.28
CA SER A 98 -6.36 -23.96 18.96
C SER A 98 -6.34 -22.76 19.87
N GLY A 99 -5.17 -22.14 19.98
CA GLY A 99 -4.93 -20.83 20.57
C GLY A 99 -3.83 -20.10 19.81
N SER A 100 -3.57 -18.86 20.14
CA SER A 100 -2.49 -18.08 19.54
C SER A 100 -1.94 -17.02 20.49
N PHE A 101 -0.77 -16.53 20.17
CA PHE A 101 -0.19 -15.32 20.75
C PHE A 101 0.34 -14.43 19.63
N THR A 102 0.29 -13.13 19.85
CA THR A 102 0.74 -12.15 18.85
C THR A 102 2.16 -11.72 19.17
N VAL A 103 3.02 -11.63 18.14
CA VAL A 103 4.33 -10.99 18.21
C VAL A 103 4.31 -9.78 17.30
N ALA A 104 4.72 -8.62 17.83
CA ALA A 104 4.83 -7.38 17.10
C ALA A 104 6.23 -6.77 17.29
N LYS A 105 6.65 -5.91 16.37
CA LYS A 105 7.83 -5.06 16.58
C LYS A 105 7.51 -4.05 17.69
N ALA A 106 8.45 -3.82 18.61
CA ALA A 106 8.30 -2.75 19.58
C ALA A 106 8.40 -1.38 18.90
N ASP A 107 7.75 -0.37 19.47
CA ASP A 107 7.72 0.98 18.90
C ASP A 107 9.14 1.53 18.66
N GLY A 108 9.39 2.00 17.45
CA GLY A 108 10.68 2.53 17.03
C GLY A 108 11.79 1.48 16.89
N LYS A 109 11.45 0.18 16.89
CA LYS A 109 12.40 -0.92 16.75
C LYS A 109 12.25 -1.60 15.38
N SER A 110 13.37 -2.04 14.84
CA SER A 110 13.46 -2.80 13.60
C SER A 110 14.32 -4.04 13.84
N PRO A 111 13.79 -5.07 14.54
CA PRO A 111 14.54 -6.30 14.76
C PRO A 111 14.84 -6.98 13.42
N GLU A 112 16.05 -7.51 13.32
CA GLU A 112 16.50 -8.36 12.21
C GLU A 112 16.87 -9.73 12.75
N GLY A 113 16.80 -10.76 11.91
CA GLY A 113 17.15 -12.12 12.29
C GLY A 113 15.97 -12.97 12.70
N ASN A 114 16.23 -13.97 13.49
CA ASN A 114 15.27 -15.02 13.82
C ASN A 114 15.04 -15.11 15.33
N VAL A 115 13.81 -15.39 15.70
CA VAL A 115 13.41 -15.78 17.05
C VAL A 115 12.81 -17.19 16.97
N LYS A 116 13.32 -18.07 17.82
CA LYS A 116 12.73 -19.39 18.01
C LYS A 116 11.79 -19.36 19.19
N PHE A 117 10.60 -19.90 19.01
CA PHE A 117 9.66 -20.18 20.09
C PHE A 117 9.58 -21.71 20.30
N ARG A 118 9.57 -22.14 21.58
CA ARG A 118 9.49 -23.56 21.95
C ARG A 118 8.37 -23.75 22.97
N ILE A 119 7.50 -24.73 22.75
CA ILE A 119 6.56 -25.20 23.77
C ILE A 119 7.35 -25.86 24.89
N LEU A 120 7.32 -25.24 26.07
CA LEU A 120 8.08 -25.69 27.23
C LEU A 120 7.30 -26.67 28.10
N SER A 121 6.02 -26.34 28.37
CA SER A 121 5.18 -27.15 29.24
C SER A 121 3.70 -26.91 28.99
N LEU A 122 2.89 -27.84 29.48
CA LEU A 122 1.42 -27.82 29.48
C LEU A 122 0.95 -27.81 30.93
N SER A 123 -0.12 -27.09 31.25
CA SER A 123 -0.75 -27.10 32.59
C SER A 123 -1.44 -28.44 32.90
N LEU A 124 -1.79 -29.22 31.89
CA LEU A 124 -2.38 -30.54 32.00
C LEU A 124 -1.41 -31.58 31.46
N SER A 125 -1.12 -32.64 32.25
CA SER A 125 -0.22 -33.71 31.85
C SER A 125 -0.95 -35.02 31.53
N GLU A 126 -2.09 -35.29 32.20
CA GLU A 126 -2.86 -36.50 31.95
C GLU A 126 -3.72 -36.36 30.69
N GLY A 127 -3.49 -37.20 29.70
CA GLY A 127 -4.17 -37.15 28.41
C GLY A 127 -3.70 -36.07 27.44
N TYR A 128 -2.57 -35.39 27.74
CA TYR A 128 -1.95 -34.38 26.90
C TYR A 128 -0.46 -34.65 26.72
N LYS A 129 0.06 -34.28 25.54
CA LYS A 129 1.50 -34.35 25.26
C LYS A 129 1.89 -33.25 24.28
N ILE A 130 3.13 -32.82 24.40
CA ILE A 130 3.75 -31.95 23.37
C ILE A 130 3.99 -32.81 22.13
N GLY A 131 3.52 -32.31 20.98
CA GLY A 131 3.63 -32.97 19.69
C GLY A 131 5.02 -32.85 19.05
N THR A 132 5.11 -33.25 17.79
CA THR A 132 6.38 -33.24 17.04
C THR A 132 6.83 -31.83 16.69
N LEU A 133 5.89 -30.93 16.39
CA LEU A 133 6.18 -29.53 16.05
C LEU A 133 6.19 -28.66 17.31
N GLN A 134 7.16 -28.93 18.18
CA GLN A 134 7.32 -28.22 19.46
C GLN A 134 8.12 -26.91 19.36
N GLU A 135 8.75 -26.64 18.22
CA GLU A 135 9.51 -25.41 17.94
C GLU A 135 9.02 -24.77 16.65
N MET A 136 9.09 -23.45 16.61
CA MET A 136 8.88 -22.67 15.39
C MET A 136 9.90 -21.54 15.31
N ASN A 137 10.25 -21.15 14.08
CA ASN A 137 11.10 -19.98 13.83
C ASN A 137 10.23 -18.83 13.31
N LEU A 138 10.38 -17.66 13.90
CA LEU A 138 9.87 -16.40 13.38
C LEU A 138 11.05 -15.61 12.81
N SER A 139 11.04 -15.41 11.49
CA SER A 139 11.93 -14.48 10.83
C SER A 139 11.28 -13.09 10.84
N PHE A 140 11.96 -12.12 11.42
CA PHE A 140 11.61 -10.73 11.18
C PHE A 140 11.95 -10.42 9.73
N SER A 141 10.94 -9.91 8.99
CA SER A 141 10.99 -9.76 7.53
C SER A 141 12.39 -9.43 7.06
N PRO A 142 12.96 -10.20 6.18
CA PRO A 142 14.27 -9.90 5.67
C PRO A 142 14.16 -8.54 4.96
N ILE A 143 14.85 -7.53 5.50
CA ILE A 143 15.29 -6.44 4.68
C ILE A 143 16.22 -7.11 3.68
N VAL A 144 15.69 -7.40 2.49
CA VAL A 144 16.46 -8.05 1.41
C VAL A 144 17.58 -7.12 0.97
N SER A 145 17.34 -5.80 1.09
CA SER A 145 18.31 -4.78 0.74
C SER A 145 18.57 -3.80 1.88
N THR A 146 19.84 -3.63 2.23
CA THR A 146 20.29 -2.60 3.16
C THR A 146 20.73 -1.31 2.47
N GLY A 147 20.53 -1.21 1.16
CA GLY A 147 20.87 -0.05 0.35
C GLY A 147 21.18 -0.42 -1.08
N GLY A 148 21.11 0.55 -1.96
CA GLY A 148 21.38 0.34 -3.38
C GLY A 148 21.20 1.61 -4.21
N LYS A 149 21.32 1.41 -5.51
CA LYS A 149 20.98 2.39 -6.54
C LYS A 149 19.93 1.80 -7.47
N LEU A 150 18.95 2.61 -7.81
CA LEU A 150 17.91 2.26 -8.76
C LEU A 150 17.77 3.36 -9.80
N THR A 151 17.81 2.98 -11.07
CA THR A 151 17.32 3.82 -12.16
C THR A 151 15.83 3.58 -12.29
N LEU A 152 15.02 4.63 -12.15
CA LEU A 152 13.56 4.52 -12.17
C LEU A 152 13.07 4.45 -13.62
N GLU A 153 12.37 3.36 -13.97
CA GLU A 153 11.97 3.03 -15.33
C GLU A 153 10.62 3.66 -15.73
N GLY A 154 10.56 5.00 -15.71
CA GLY A 154 9.38 5.75 -16.12
C GLY A 154 9.20 5.89 -17.63
N ASN A 155 10.29 5.79 -18.38
CA ASN A 155 10.36 5.86 -19.85
C ASN A 155 10.27 4.44 -20.42
N ASP A 156 9.37 4.22 -21.38
CA ASP A 156 9.21 2.92 -22.07
C ASP A 156 9.81 2.89 -23.49
N GLY A 157 10.57 3.92 -23.84
CA GLY A 157 11.16 4.11 -25.15
C GLY A 157 10.27 4.89 -26.14
N ALA A 158 8.95 4.88 -25.96
CA ALA A 158 8.01 5.65 -26.75
C ALA A 158 7.60 6.95 -26.05
N GLU A 159 7.28 6.87 -24.76
CA GLU A 159 6.90 8.02 -23.91
C GLU A 159 7.84 8.15 -22.71
N LYS A 160 8.37 9.37 -22.48
CA LYS A 160 9.30 9.66 -21.37
C LYS A 160 8.68 9.48 -19.98
N TYR A 161 7.38 9.54 -19.89
CA TYR A 161 6.60 9.41 -18.66
C TYR A 161 5.48 8.40 -18.86
N ALA A 162 5.79 7.27 -19.45
CA ALA A 162 4.81 6.22 -19.75
C ALA A 162 4.30 5.53 -18.49
N ASN A 163 5.16 5.43 -17.47
CA ASN A 163 4.91 4.65 -16.28
C ASN A 163 4.90 5.50 -15.00
N MET A 164 4.08 5.09 -14.05
CA MET A 164 4.24 5.34 -12.62
C MET A 164 5.19 4.28 -12.08
N VAL A 165 6.24 4.68 -11.38
CA VAL A 165 7.28 3.77 -10.87
C VAL A 165 7.18 3.70 -9.36
N TYR A 166 6.72 2.57 -8.84
CA TYR A 166 6.60 2.27 -7.42
C TYR A 166 7.88 1.57 -6.97
N VAL A 167 8.51 2.08 -5.92
CA VAL A 167 9.80 1.58 -5.38
C VAL A 167 9.60 1.00 -4.00
N ASP A 168 10.07 -0.22 -3.80
CA ASP A 168 10.21 -0.89 -2.51
C ASP A 168 11.69 -0.88 -2.14
N LEU A 169 12.07 -0.06 -1.15
CA LEU A 169 13.45 0.10 -0.71
C LEU A 169 13.96 -1.15 0.01
N SER A 170 13.07 -1.80 0.77
CA SER A 170 13.41 -3.00 1.55
C SER A 170 13.77 -4.18 0.65
N ASN A 171 13.23 -4.23 -0.55
CA ASN A 171 13.48 -5.29 -1.54
C ASN A 171 14.40 -4.86 -2.71
N ASN A 172 14.86 -3.61 -2.75
CA ASN A 172 15.60 -3.05 -3.89
C ASN A 172 14.88 -3.30 -5.22
N SER A 173 13.59 -3.10 -5.24
CA SER A 173 12.74 -3.43 -6.39
C SER A 173 11.88 -2.27 -6.83
N GLN A 174 11.39 -2.34 -8.07
CA GLN A 174 10.44 -1.39 -8.61
C GLN A 174 9.38 -2.08 -9.45
N ILE A 175 8.16 -1.55 -9.41
CA ILE A 175 7.04 -1.98 -10.24
C ILE A 175 6.60 -0.79 -11.09
N GLN A 176 6.42 -1.04 -12.40
CA GLN A 176 5.92 -0.05 -13.35
C GLN A 176 4.45 -0.30 -13.65
N ILE A 177 3.63 0.72 -13.46
CA ILE A 177 2.23 0.72 -13.86
C ILE A 177 2.02 1.79 -14.91
N LYS A 178 1.43 1.42 -16.05
CA LYS A 178 1.14 2.38 -17.12
C LYS A 178 0.25 3.50 -16.60
N ARG A 179 0.71 4.76 -16.72
CA ARG A 179 -0.01 5.92 -16.17
C ARG A 179 -1.41 6.13 -16.76
N LYS A 180 -1.66 5.61 -17.96
CA LYS A 180 -2.96 5.74 -18.64
C LYS A 180 -3.87 4.53 -18.46
N SER A 181 -3.48 3.54 -17.61
CA SER A 181 -4.23 2.29 -17.49
C SER A 181 -5.52 2.40 -16.68
N TRP A 182 -5.70 3.44 -15.89
CA TRP A 182 -6.87 3.65 -15.05
C TRP A 182 -7.22 5.15 -14.92
N ASN A 183 -8.44 5.44 -14.47
CA ASN A 183 -8.93 6.81 -14.25
C ASN A 183 -9.26 7.07 -12.78
N LEU A 184 -9.90 6.10 -12.11
CA LEU A 184 -10.40 6.21 -10.74
C LEU A 184 -9.82 5.10 -9.88
N GLY A 185 -9.43 5.42 -8.65
CA GLY A 185 -8.97 4.47 -7.64
C GLY A 185 -9.93 4.44 -6.45
N PHE A 186 -10.34 3.25 -6.01
CA PHE A 186 -11.32 3.02 -4.96
C PHE A 186 -10.60 2.54 -3.70
N TYR A 187 -10.72 3.30 -2.63
CA TYR A 187 -10.03 3.04 -1.38
C TYR A 187 -10.49 1.74 -0.73
N CYS A 188 -9.54 0.92 -0.31
CA CYS A 188 -9.77 -0.41 0.27
C CYS A 188 -9.79 -0.43 1.81
N GLY A 189 -9.51 0.71 2.47
CA GLY A 189 -9.64 0.82 3.93
C GLY A 189 -11.08 1.08 4.38
N ASP A 190 -11.25 1.53 5.63
CA ASP A 190 -12.54 1.60 6.31
C ASP A 190 -13.50 2.61 5.68
N GLU A 191 -12.98 3.73 5.16
CA GLU A 191 -13.80 4.78 4.54
C GLU A 191 -14.15 4.48 3.07
N PHE A 192 -15.17 5.16 2.57
CA PHE A 192 -15.58 5.09 1.16
C PHE A 192 -15.10 6.34 0.43
N ARG A 193 -13.90 6.25 -0.17
CA ARG A 193 -13.23 7.33 -0.89
C ARG A 193 -12.86 6.89 -2.31
N VAL A 194 -12.86 7.86 -3.20
CA VAL A 194 -12.43 7.68 -4.59
C VAL A 194 -11.35 8.70 -4.89
N ILE A 195 -10.24 8.23 -5.46
CA ILE A 195 -9.15 9.07 -5.94
C ILE A 195 -9.12 9.14 -7.47
N LEU A 196 -8.56 10.21 -7.97
CA LEU A 196 -8.30 10.43 -9.39
C LEU A 196 -6.88 9.96 -9.75
N ASN A 197 -6.72 9.44 -10.96
CA ASN A 197 -5.37 9.19 -11.47
C ASN A 197 -4.70 10.52 -11.88
N SER A 198 -3.98 11.13 -10.95
CA SER A 198 -3.24 12.36 -11.20
C SER A 198 -2.16 12.19 -12.27
N SER A 199 -1.61 10.97 -12.44
CA SER A 199 -0.63 10.67 -13.49
C SER A 199 -1.22 10.66 -14.90
N TYR A 200 -2.53 10.40 -15.02
CA TYR A 200 -3.27 10.54 -16.27
C TYR A 200 -3.86 11.95 -16.44
N ALA A 201 -3.51 12.87 -15.56
CA ALA A 201 -4.10 14.20 -15.47
C ALA A 201 -5.65 14.15 -15.41
N THR A 202 -6.17 13.19 -14.66
CA THR A 202 -7.60 13.04 -14.45
C THR A 202 -8.09 14.13 -13.51
N VAL A 203 -9.21 14.74 -13.87
CA VAL A 203 -9.90 15.77 -13.12
C VAL A 203 -11.39 15.43 -13.03
N ALA A 204 -12.05 15.88 -11.99
CA ALA A 204 -13.47 15.65 -11.79
C ALA A 204 -14.16 16.91 -11.25
N VAL A 205 -15.42 17.12 -11.67
CA VAL A 205 -16.30 18.16 -11.11
C VAL A 205 -17.71 17.60 -10.93
N ALA A 206 -18.31 17.89 -9.78
CA ALA A 206 -19.67 17.47 -9.49
C ALA A 206 -20.68 18.18 -10.40
N SER A 207 -21.63 17.44 -10.96
CA SER A 207 -22.85 18.01 -11.50
C SER A 207 -23.82 18.39 -10.35
N GLU A 208 -24.87 19.14 -10.66
CA GLU A 208 -25.92 19.44 -9.66
C GLU A 208 -26.93 18.29 -9.48
N LYS A 209 -26.76 17.19 -10.23
CA LYS A 209 -27.72 16.09 -10.30
C LYS A 209 -27.17 14.82 -9.67
N THR A 210 -28.08 14.02 -9.13
CA THR A 210 -27.79 12.71 -8.52
C THR A 210 -28.31 11.53 -9.35
N ASP A 211 -29.11 11.79 -10.38
CA ASP A 211 -29.58 10.76 -11.31
C ASP A 211 -28.70 10.75 -12.57
N PHE A 212 -28.07 9.59 -12.84
CA PHE A 212 -27.18 9.41 -13.99
C PHE A 212 -27.87 9.74 -15.32
N ALA A 213 -29.12 9.26 -15.53
CA ALA A 213 -29.84 9.45 -16.78
C ALA A 213 -30.27 10.91 -17.01
N ALA A 214 -30.42 11.66 -15.93
CA ALA A 214 -30.82 13.07 -15.97
C ALA A 214 -29.65 14.02 -16.31
N VAL A 215 -28.39 13.58 -16.23
CA VAL A 215 -27.23 14.38 -16.60
C VAL A 215 -26.99 14.30 -18.10
N THR A 216 -26.96 15.46 -18.76
CA THR A 216 -26.90 15.59 -20.23
C THR A 216 -25.64 16.33 -20.69
N LEU A 217 -25.43 16.38 -22.02
CA LEU A 217 -24.37 17.19 -22.61
C LEU A 217 -24.57 18.69 -22.33
N GLU A 218 -25.82 19.16 -22.24
CA GLU A 218 -26.12 20.54 -21.87
C GLU A 218 -25.65 20.86 -20.44
N ASP A 219 -25.80 19.93 -19.52
CA ASP A 219 -25.27 20.11 -18.16
C ASP A 219 -23.73 20.19 -18.17
N ALA A 220 -23.08 19.37 -18.98
CA ALA A 220 -21.61 19.44 -19.12
C ALA A 220 -21.17 20.75 -19.75
N GLN A 221 -21.93 21.31 -20.69
CA GLN A 221 -21.65 22.62 -21.31
C GLN A 221 -21.75 23.78 -20.31
N LYS A 222 -22.52 23.62 -19.24
CA LYS A 222 -22.66 24.60 -18.16
C LYS A 222 -21.63 24.39 -17.03
N ALA A 223 -21.02 23.21 -16.97
CA ALA A 223 -19.99 22.92 -15.98
C ALA A 223 -18.73 23.76 -16.22
N PRO A 224 -17.88 23.94 -15.21
CA PRO A 224 -16.55 24.52 -15.41
C PRO A 224 -15.75 23.79 -16.50
N ASN A 225 -14.85 24.52 -17.17
CA ASN A 225 -13.98 23.92 -18.19
C ASN A 225 -12.85 23.10 -17.57
N ILE A 226 -13.13 21.85 -17.21
CA ILE A 226 -12.11 20.91 -16.66
C ILE A 226 -11.07 20.47 -17.70
N ALA A 227 -11.21 20.85 -18.97
CA ALA A 227 -10.19 20.69 -19.99
C ALA A 227 -9.14 21.82 -19.95
N ALA A 228 -9.45 22.93 -19.26
CA ALA A 228 -8.49 24.00 -19.07
C ALA A 228 -7.17 23.47 -18.50
N GLY A 229 -6.07 23.93 -19.04
CA GLY A 229 -4.76 23.55 -18.52
C GLY A 229 -4.58 23.99 -17.07
N ALA A 230 -3.87 23.24 -16.28
CA ALA A 230 -3.62 23.52 -14.88
C ALA A 230 -2.89 24.88 -14.60
N MET A 231 -2.40 25.53 -15.64
CA MET A 231 -1.84 26.89 -15.59
C MET A 231 -2.85 27.96 -15.99
N SER A 232 -4.11 27.58 -16.29
CA SER A 232 -5.19 28.51 -16.59
C SER A 232 -5.74 29.11 -15.31
N GLU A 233 -6.16 30.38 -15.36
CA GLU A 233 -6.90 31.03 -14.26
C GLU A 233 -8.23 30.33 -13.96
N ASP A 234 -8.76 29.58 -14.92
CA ASP A 234 -10.01 28.82 -14.78
C ASP A 234 -9.83 27.50 -14.05
N PHE A 235 -8.59 27.01 -13.80
CA PHE A 235 -8.35 25.75 -13.13
C PHE A 235 -8.58 25.87 -11.62
N SER A 236 -9.41 24.98 -11.08
CA SER A 236 -9.63 24.87 -9.63
C SER A 236 -8.88 23.66 -9.03
N ALA A 237 -8.28 23.87 -7.87
CA ALA A 237 -7.68 22.79 -7.09
C ALA A 237 -8.73 21.76 -6.61
N ASP A 238 -10.00 22.16 -6.50
CA ASP A 238 -11.10 21.26 -6.11
C ASP A 238 -11.43 20.19 -7.17
N TRP A 239 -10.87 20.29 -8.38
CA TRP A 239 -11.07 19.29 -9.44
C TRP A 239 -10.08 18.15 -9.40
N VAL A 240 -9.14 18.21 -8.50
CA VAL A 240 -8.12 17.18 -8.23
C VAL A 240 -8.12 16.81 -6.76
N ASP A 241 -7.54 15.66 -6.44
CA ASP A 241 -7.36 15.26 -5.05
C ASP A 241 -6.25 16.07 -4.39
N ASP A 242 -6.28 16.16 -3.07
CA ASP A 242 -5.26 16.81 -2.28
C ASP A 242 -3.88 16.18 -2.55
N VAL A 243 -2.91 17.02 -2.92
CA VAL A 243 -1.56 16.56 -3.27
C VAL A 243 -0.76 16.08 -2.05
N GLU A 244 -1.18 16.42 -0.84
CA GLU A 244 -0.60 15.92 0.41
C GLU A 244 -1.08 14.51 0.75
N GLY A 245 -2.10 14.00 0.02
CA GLY A 245 -2.65 12.66 0.20
C GLY A 245 -3.74 12.56 1.27
N ASP A 246 -4.34 13.68 1.66
CA ASP A 246 -5.47 13.72 2.60
C ASP A 246 -6.73 13.19 1.92
N LEU A 247 -7.12 11.95 2.24
CA LEU A 247 -8.30 11.30 1.65
C LEU A 247 -9.62 12.00 2.01
N THR A 248 -9.63 12.88 3.02
CA THR A 248 -10.83 13.69 3.32
C THR A 248 -11.07 14.79 2.30
N LYS A 249 -10.06 15.11 1.49
CA LYS A 249 -10.06 16.17 0.48
C LYS A 249 -9.92 15.61 -0.95
N THR A 250 -10.57 14.50 -1.26
CA THR A 250 -10.66 14.01 -2.63
C THR A 250 -11.71 14.79 -3.42
N ALA A 251 -11.55 14.90 -4.74
CA ALA A 251 -12.50 15.60 -5.61
C ALA A 251 -13.92 15.02 -5.53
N PHE A 252 -14.06 13.70 -5.30
CA PHE A 252 -15.35 13.03 -5.07
C PHE A 252 -15.90 13.24 -3.66
N GLY A 253 -15.06 13.59 -2.69
CA GLY A 253 -15.43 13.62 -1.28
C GLY A 253 -15.74 12.23 -0.70
N MET A 254 -16.49 12.21 0.40
CA MET A 254 -17.00 10.98 0.99
C MET A 254 -18.17 10.44 0.16
N ILE A 255 -18.13 9.17 -0.18
CA ILE A 255 -19.29 8.52 -0.78
C ILE A 255 -20.35 8.29 0.30
N ALA A 256 -21.47 9.01 0.18
CA ALA A 256 -22.56 8.95 1.15
C ALA A 256 -23.19 7.55 1.22
N GLU A 257 -23.66 7.17 2.39
CA GLU A 257 -24.39 5.90 2.60
C GLU A 257 -25.71 5.91 1.83
N ASN A 258 -26.43 7.03 1.90
CA ASN A 258 -27.63 7.21 1.10
C ASN A 258 -27.26 7.48 -0.36
N ALA A 259 -27.54 6.53 -1.25
CA ALA A 259 -27.21 6.59 -2.66
C ALA A 259 -27.81 7.83 -3.40
N ALA A 260 -28.93 8.38 -2.89
CA ALA A 260 -29.56 9.56 -3.46
C ALA A 260 -28.80 10.87 -3.20
N GLU A 261 -27.86 10.88 -2.25
CA GLU A 261 -27.02 12.05 -1.94
C GLU A 261 -25.76 12.12 -2.80
N ASN A 262 -25.36 11.00 -3.42
CA ASN A 262 -24.18 10.94 -4.26
C ASN A 262 -24.45 11.60 -5.63
N LYS A 263 -23.74 12.68 -5.89
CA LYS A 263 -23.84 13.40 -7.18
C LYS A 263 -23.23 12.60 -8.32
N VAL A 264 -23.63 12.93 -9.53
CA VAL A 264 -22.95 12.50 -10.77
C VAL A 264 -21.80 13.47 -11.03
N PHE A 265 -20.62 12.96 -11.33
CA PHE A 265 -19.43 13.74 -11.62
C PHE A 265 -19.13 13.73 -13.12
N PHE A 266 -18.69 14.84 -13.67
CA PHE A 266 -17.97 14.87 -14.93
C PHE A 266 -16.51 14.56 -14.69
N VAL A 267 -15.95 13.62 -15.46
CA VAL A 267 -14.57 13.15 -15.33
C VAL A 267 -13.88 13.21 -16.67
N ALA A 268 -12.70 13.81 -16.69
CA ALA A 268 -11.89 13.87 -17.89
C ALA A 268 -10.42 13.60 -17.57
N SER A 269 -9.73 12.84 -18.42
CA SER A 269 -8.28 12.55 -18.36
C SER A 269 -7.58 13.16 -19.59
N ALA A 270 -6.26 13.13 -19.64
CA ALA A 270 -5.47 13.80 -20.66
C ALA A 270 -5.97 13.54 -22.11
N ASP A 271 -6.33 12.29 -22.41
CA ASP A 271 -6.66 11.89 -23.79
C ASP A 271 -8.16 12.08 -24.16
N ASN A 272 -9.01 12.51 -23.22
CA ASN A 272 -10.45 12.70 -23.48
C ASN A 272 -10.99 14.08 -23.05
N LYS A 273 -10.14 15.10 -23.03
CA LYS A 273 -10.52 16.48 -22.73
C LYS A 273 -10.84 17.29 -23.98
N THR A 274 -10.07 17.05 -25.04
CA THR A 274 -10.07 17.86 -26.27
C THR A 274 -10.10 16.98 -27.50
N ASN A 275 -10.48 17.59 -28.62
CA ASN A 275 -10.27 17.03 -29.96
C ASN A 275 -8.75 16.92 -30.27
N THR A 276 -8.44 16.28 -31.37
CA THR A 276 -7.04 16.12 -31.85
C THR A 276 -6.38 17.46 -32.21
N ASP A 277 -7.17 18.48 -32.51
CA ASP A 277 -6.70 19.87 -32.76
C ASP A 277 -6.51 20.71 -31.48
N GLY A 278 -6.74 20.11 -30.30
CA GLY A 278 -6.63 20.78 -29.01
C GLY A 278 -7.87 21.57 -28.57
N THR A 279 -8.92 21.63 -29.41
CA THR A 279 -10.18 22.29 -29.01
C THR A 279 -10.94 21.48 -27.98
N GLU A 280 -11.58 22.14 -27.01
CA GLU A 280 -12.40 21.50 -26.00
C GLU A 280 -13.54 20.66 -26.64
N ASN A 281 -13.72 19.45 -26.13
CA ASN A 281 -14.83 18.60 -26.53
C ASN A 281 -15.42 17.85 -25.33
N ARG A 282 -16.46 18.41 -24.74
CA ARG A 282 -17.13 17.86 -23.55
C ARG A 282 -17.90 16.57 -23.82
N SER A 283 -18.17 16.24 -25.09
CA SER A 283 -18.78 14.96 -25.44
C SER A 283 -17.83 13.76 -25.22
N LEU A 284 -16.54 14.02 -25.13
CA LEU A 284 -15.53 13.02 -24.83
C LEU A 284 -15.42 12.71 -23.32
N TRP A 285 -15.94 13.60 -22.48
CA TRP A 285 -15.90 13.41 -21.03
C TRP A 285 -16.76 12.21 -20.62
N TYR A 286 -16.44 11.65 -19.47
CA TYR A 286 -17.29 10.68 -18.80
C TYR A 286 -18.19 11.37 -17.78
N LYS A 287 -19.36 10.80 -17.54
CA LYS A 287 -20.14 11.03 -16.34
C LYS A 287 -20.09 9.77 -15.48
N VAL A 288 -19.93 9.96 -14.19
CA VAL A 288 -19.69 8.88 -13.23
C VAL A 288 -20.53 9.12 -11.98
N LYS A 289 -21.24 8.09 -11.53
CA LYS A 289 -21.88 8.04 -10.22
C LYS A 289 -21.30 6.89 -9.42
N VAL A 290 -20.88 7.16 -8.20
CA VAL A 290 -20.39 6.15 -7.29
C VAL A 290 -21.33 6.05 -6.09
N THR A 291 -21.68 4.84 -5.72
CA THR A 291 -22.48 4.52 -4.53
C THR A 291 -21.83 3.39 -3.75
N ARG A 292 -22.20 3.24 -2.47
CA ARG A 292 -21.78 2.08 -1.68
C ARG A 292 -22.57 0.84 -2.11
N ASN A 293 -21.92 -0.31 -2.10
CA ASN A 293 -22.52 -1.62 -2.31
C ASN A 293 -21.96 -2.62 -1.29
N GLY A 294 -22.68 -2.78 -0.16
CA GLY A 294 -22.14 -3.47 1.00
C GLY A 294 -20.82 -2.83 1.45
N GLU A 295 -19.77 -3.64 1.61
CA GLU A 295 -18.42 -3.18 1.95
C GLU A 295 -17.64 -2.63 0.74
N GLY A 296 -18.21 -2.64 -0.45
CA GLY A 296 -17.57 -2.19 -1.69
C GLY A 296 -18.29 -1.03 -2.36
N TYR A 297 -18.04 -0.85 -3.63
CA TYR A 297 -18.59 0.25 -4.43
C TYR A 297 -19.34 -0.29 -5.63
N ARG A 298 -20.37 0.46 -6.04
CA ARG A 298 -21.03 0.36 -7.33
C ARG A 298 -20.77 1.63 -8.14
N VAL A 299 -20.23 1.47 -9.34
CA VAL A 299 -19.90 2.57 -10.25
C VAL A 299 -20.79 2.50 -11.47
N GLU A 300 -21.56 3.55 -11.70
CA GLU A 300 -22.32 3.78 -12.93
C GLU A 300 -21.59 4.85 -13.74
N TYR A 301 -21.25 4.55 -15.00
CA TYR A 301 -20.48 5.47 -15.83
C TYR A 301 -20.82 5.31 -17.32
N GLY A 302 -20.50 6.33 -18.09
CA GLY A 302 -20.65 6.36 -19.54
C GLY A 302 -20.16 7.69 -20.10
N LYS A 303 -20.25 7.89 -21.41
CA LYS A 303 -20.01 9.22 -21.99
C LYS A 303 -21.13 10.16 -21.54
N VAL A 304 -20.86 11.46 -21.55
CA VAL A 304 -21.82 12.47 -21.09
C VAL A 304 -23.18 12.36 -21.80
N GLY A 305 -23.17 11.96 -23.07
CA GLY A 305 -24.40 11.78 -23.86
C GLY A 305 -25.16 10.48 -23.61
N ASP A 306 -24.59 9.52 -22.87
CA ASP A 306 -25.22 8.22 -22.65
C ASP A 306 -26.39 8.34 -21.67
N THR A 307 -27.52 7.71 -21.96
CA THR A 307 -28.68 7.66 -21.04
C THR A 307 -28.68 6.39 -20.17
N THR A 308 -28.00 5.34 -20.63
CA THR A 308 -27.89 4.07 -19.93
C THR A 308 -26.45 3.89 -19.46
N PRO A 309 -26.18 3.72 -18.15
CA PRO A 309 -24.83 3.52 -17.64
C PRO A 309 -24.30 2.12 -17.94
N LYS A 310 -22.98 2.03 -18.10
CA LYS A 310 -22.25 0.82 -17.77
C LYS A 310 -22.13 0.74 -16.25
N THR A 311 -22.09 -0.47 -15.70
CA THR A 311 -22.00 -0.69 -14.24
C THR A 311 -20.85 -1.61 -13.93
N VAL A 312 -20.05 -1.23 -12.93
CA VAL A 312 -18.97 -2.06 -12.37
C VAL A 312 -19.09 -2.12 -10.85
N GLU A 313 -19.01 -3.33 -10.31
CA GLU A 313 -18.95 -3.57 -8.87
C GLU A 313 -17.48 -3.72 -8.45
N ILE A 314 -17.06 -3.00 -7.41
CA ILE A 314 -15.69 -3.02 -6.90
C ILE A 314 -15.71 -3.47 -5.45
N ALA A 315 -15.19 -4.67 -5.20
CA ALA A 315 -14.94 -5.16 -3.85
C ALA A 315 -13.63 -4.57 -3.32
N LYS A 316 -13.60 -4.18 -2.06
CA LYS A 316 -12.35 -3.80 -1.37
C LYS A 316 -11.44 -5.03 -1.22
N ASN A 317 -10.16 -4.83 -1.43
CA ASN A 317 -9.12 -5.83 -1.19
C ASN A 317 -8.06 -5.24 -0.25
N PRO A 318 -7.94 -5.74 1.00
CA PRO A 318 -7.06 -5.15 2.00
C PRO A 318 -5.56 -5.26 1.67
N ILE A 319 -5.18 -6.04 0.66
CA ILE A 319 -3.79 -6.11 0.17
C ILE A 319 -3.39 -4.79 -0.51
N TYR A 320 -4.35 -4.08 -1.11
CA TYR A 320 -4.12 -2.83 -1.83
C TYR A 320 -4.67 -1.62 -1.07
N ASN A 321 -4.05 -0.47 -1.23
CA ASN A 321 -4.66 0.78 -0.79
C ASN A 321 -5.85 1.16 -1.68
N PHE A 322 -5.75 0.91 -2.99
CA PHE A 322 -6.78 1.26 -3.97
C PHE A 322 -6.89 0.21 -5.08
N ILE A 323 -8.11 -0.05 -5.52
CA ILE A 323 -8.39 -0.79 -6.76
C ILE A 323 -8.68 0.22 -7.86
N GLY A 324 -8.02 0.09 -9.00
CA GLY A 324 -8.19 0.96 -10.17
C GLY A 324 -9.38 0.56 -11.04
N LEU A 325 -9.98 1.54 -11.70
CA LEU A 325 -10.97 1.36 -12.76
C LEU A 325 -10.56 2.17 -13.99
N SER A 326 -10.49 1.52 -15.12
CA SER A 326 -10.41 2.16 -16.43
C SER A 326 -11.83 2.48 -16.94
N LEU A 327 -12.14 3.75 -17.15
CA LEU A 327 -13.42 4.16 -17.71
C LEU A 327 -13.51 3.87 -19.23
N GLU A 328 -12.38 3.60 -19.88
CA GLU A 328 -12.33 3.24 -21.30
C GLU A 328 -12.69 1.78 -21.52
N SER A 329 -11.97 0.88 -20.85
CA SER A 329 -12.21 -0.56 -20.97
C SER A 329 -13.35 -1.05 -20.07
N GLY A 330 -13.59 -0.38 -18.94
CA GLY A 330 -14.51 -0.83 -17.90
C GLY A 330 -13.90 -1.91 -16.99
N GLU A 331 -12.62 -2.13 -17.10
CA GLU A 331 -11.93 -3.17 -16.32
C GLU A 331 -11.34 -2.62 -15.03
N LYS A 332 -11.34 -3.48 -14.02
CA LYS A 332 -10.58 -3.27 -12.79
C LYS A 332 -9.13 -3.59 -13.06
N VAL A 333 -8.25 -2.70 -12.63
CA VAL A 333 -6.80 -2.82 -12.84
C VAL A 333 -6.04 -2.47 -11.57
N ASP A 334 -4.78 -2.83 -11.52
CA ASP A 334 -3.90 -2.39 -10.45
C ASP A 334 -3.64 -0.88 -10.58
N ALA A 335 -4.15 -0.10 -9.63
CA ALA A 335 -3.89 1.35 -9.57
C ALA A 335 -2.50 1.64 -9.02
N GLN A 336 -2.02 0.78 -8.13
CA GLN A 336 -0.77 0.88 -7.39
C GLN A 336 -0.19 -0.52 -7.17
N ALA A 337 1.06 -0.60 -6.74
CA ALA A 337 1.60 -1.82 -6.14
C ALA A 337 0.83 -2.21 -4.87
N GLU A 338 0.99 -3.44 -4.38
CA GLU A 338 0.39 -3.88 -3.12
C GLU A 338 0.69 -2.90 -1.98
N GLY A 339 -0.30 -2.62 -1.14
CA GLY A 339 -0.35 -1.46 -0.27
C GLY A 339 0.85 -1.21 0.65
N LYS A 340 1.56 -2.27 1.07
CA LYS A 340 2.77 -2.14 1.91
C LYS A 340 4.08 -2.47 1.19
N LYS A 341 4.02 -2.80 -0.10
CA LYS A 341 5.19 -3.19 -0.91
C LYS A 341 5.67 -2.05 -1.80
N TRP A 342 5.59 -0.84 -1.31
CA TRP A 342 6.22 0.31 -1.93
C TRP A 342 6.33 1.47 -0.93
N ASP A 343 7.38 2.27 -1.07
CA ASP A 343 7.68 3.40 -0.20
C ASP A 343 7.46 4.73 -0.91
N ILE A 344 7.93 4.82 -2.14
CA ILE A 344 7.76 6.01 -2.99
C ILE A 344 7.27 5.64 -4.38
N MET A 345 6.54 6.56 -5.00
CA MET A 345 6.19 6.52 -6.41
C MET A 345 6.79 7.74 -7.11
N TRP A 346 7.45 7.54 -8.24
CA TRP A 346 7.86 8.60 -9.15
C TRP A 346 6.98 8.60 -10.40
N ALA A 347 6.47 9.77 -10.79
CA ALA A 347 5.60 9.87 -11.96
C ALA A 347 5.47 11.32 -12.50
N TYR A 348 4.76 11.48 -13.60
CA TYR A 348 4.02 12.69 -13.91
C TYR A 348 2.78 12.71 -13.01
N ALA A 349 2.53 13.78 -12.28
CA ALA A 349 1.40 13.84 -11.34
C ALA A 349 1.04 15.28 -10.96
N ALA A 350 -0.08 15.45 -10.24
CA ALA A 350 -0.43 16.72 -9.63
C ALA A 350 0.61 17.13 -8.56
N ALA A 351 0.97 18.39 -8.54
CA ALA A 351 1.89 18.99 -7.59
C ALA A 351 1.57 20.47 -7.38
N VAL A 352 1.99 21.01 -6.25
CA VAL A 352 1.95 22.45 -6.02
C VAL A 352 3.22 23.08 -6.59
N SER A 353 3.04 24.03 -7.50
CA SER A 353 4.11 24.84 -8.07
C SER A 353 4.06 26.25 -7.46
N GLN A 354 5.20 26.77 -7.03
CA GLN A 354 5.30 28.16 -6.55
C GLN A 354 5.43 29.10 -7.74
N MET A 355 4.41 29.93 -7.94
CA MET A 355 4.37 30.95 -8.99
C MET A 355 4.51 32.31 -8.36
N ALA A 356 4.77 33.36 -9.17
CA ALA A 356 4.81 34.73 -8.70
C ALA A 356 3.48 35.21 -8.06
N SER A 357 2.36 34.61 -8.48
CA SER A 357 1.02 34.85 -7.95
C SER A 357 0.71 34.03 -6.68
N GLY A 358 1.60 33.15 -6.24
CA GLY A 358 1.41 32.24 -5.12
C GLY A 358 1.43 30.77 -5.53
N PRO A 359 1.10 29.84 -4.60
CA PRO A 359 1.05 28.42 -4.89
C PRO A 359 -0.09 28.09 -5.85
N VAL A 360 0.20 27.28 -6.87
CA VAL A 360 -0.77 26.80 -7.87
C VAL A 360 -0.66 25.29 -7.99
N THR A 361 -1.77 24.59 -7.89
CA THR A 361 -1.83 23.16 -8.20
C THR A 361 -1.75 22.96 -9.71
N SER A 362 -0.82 22.13 -10.15
CA SER A 362 -0.61 21.85 -11.57
C SER A 362 -0.12 20.43 -11.77
N PHE A 363 -0.23 19.92 -13.00
CA PHE A 363 0.37 18.62 -13.35
C PHE A 363 1.83 18.84 -13.74
N SER A 364 2.71 18.13 -13.05
CA SER A 364 4.16 18.31 -13.18
C SER A 364 4.85 16.99 -13.48
N GLN A 365 5.97 17.11 -14.18
CA GLN A 365 6.89 15.99 -14.39
C GLN A 365 7.73 15.76 -13.13
N ASP A 366 8.22 14.53 -12.94
CA ASP A 366 9.20 14.18 -11.91
C ASP A 366 8.68 14.45 -10.48
N VAL A 367 7.42 14.14 -10.24
CA VAL A 367 6.81 14.19 -8.92
C VAL A 367 7.10 12.90 -8.19
N VAL A 368 7.53 13.00 -6.94
CA VAL A 368 7.73 11.85 -6.05
C VAL A 368 6.73 11.94 -4.91
N THR A 369 5.91 10.93 -4.77
CA THR A 369 4.96 10.80 -3.65
C THR A 369 5.34 9.61 -2.78
N SER A 370 5.15 9.75 -1.47
CA SER A 370 5.35 8.67 -0.51
C SER A 370 4.04 7.95 -0.26
N ASN A 371 4.13 6.68 0.11
CA ASN A 371 2.99 5.83 0.46
C ASN A 371 2.39 6.19 1.82
N SER A 372 1.90 7.43 1.97
CA SER A 372 1.34 7.91 3.24
C SER A 372 0.14 7.10 3.71
N VAL A 373 -0.70 6.62 2.77
CA VAL A 373 -1.85 5.74 3.05
C VAL A 373 -1.41 4.38 3.55
N GLY A 374 -0.28 3.85 3.04
CA GLY A 374 0.34 2.60 3.50
C GLY A 374 1.17 2.76 4.79
N GLY A 375 1.30 3.99 5.31
CA GLY A 375 2.00 4.26 6.57
C GLY A 375 3.45 4.71 6.43
N VAL A 376 3.91 5.07 5.23
CA VAL A 376 5.24 5.64 5.02
C VAL A 376 5.26 7.11 5.42
N GLU A 377 6.24 7.49 6.23
CA GLU A 377 6.43 8.87 6.71
C GLU A 377 7.78 9.40 6.19
N PRO A 378 7.80 10.36 5.28
CA PRO A 378 9.02 10.99 4.80
C PRO A 378 9.42 12.21 5.62
N ALA A 379 10.72 12.53 5.60
CA ALA A 379 11.29 13.77 6.11
C ALA A 379 12.33 14.33 5.13
N VAL A 380 12.45 15.65 5.06
CA VAL A 380 13.54 16.34 4.35
C VAL A 380 14.66 16.65 5.33
N VAL A 381 15.90 16.32 4.98
CA VAL A 381 17.08 16.71 5.74
C VAL A 381 17.93 17.64 4.87
N MET A 382 18.17 18.86 5.38
CA MET A 382 19.04 19.83 4.70
C MET A 382 20.50 19.52 4.98
N VAL A 383 21.33 19.58 3.95
CA VAL A 383 22.78 19.36 4.06
C VAL A 383 23.43 20.61 4.65
N ASP A 384 24.27 20.41 5.66
CA ASP A 384 25.13 21.43 6.26
C ASP A 384 26.55 20.85 6.49
N GLU A 385 27.44 21.60 7.18
CA GLU A 385 28.82 21.18 7.43
C GLU A 385 28.91 19.91 8.31
N GLN A 386 27.90 19.66 9.15
CA GLN A 386 27.85 18.54 10.10
C GLN A 386 26.94 17.41 9.60
N THR A 387 26.03 17.71 8.68
CA THR A 387 24.95 16.80 8.25
C THR A 387 25.03 16.58 6.74
N THR A 388 25.52 15.43 6.33
CA THR A 388 25.56 15.04 4.91
C THR A 388 24.86 13.68 4.75
N TYR A 389 24.48 13.34 3.53
CA TYR A 389 23.94 12.00 3.25
C TYR A 389 24.87 10.88 3.76
N ASP A 390 26.18 11.04 3.55
CA ASP A 390 27.14 9.98 3.86
C ASP A 390 27.35 9.78 5.35
N ASN A 391 27.35 10.88 6.16
CA ASN A 391 27.60 10.78 7.59
C ASN A 391 26.33 10.65 8.46
N PHE A 392 25.13 10.79 7.88
CA PHE A 392 23.85 10.70 8.60
C PHE A 392 23.59 9.28 9.10
N LYS A 393 23.26 9.15 10.38
CA LYS A 393 23.04 7.89 11.11
C LYS A 393 21.67 7.86 11.75
N VAL A 394 21.25 6.70 12.21
CA VAL A 394 19.98 6.51 12.93
C VAL A 394 19.86 7.41 14.17
N THR A 395 20.99 7.68 14.85
CA THR A 395 21.03 8.57 16.03
C THR A 395 20.72 10.03 15.72
N ASP A 396 20.86 10.45 14.45
CA ASP A 396 20.60 11.83 14.02
C ASP A 396 19.11 12.09 13.73
N ILE A 397 18.33 11.02 13.58
CA ILE A 397 16.91 11.08 13.19
C ILE A 397 16.13 12.00 14.13
N THR A 398 16.23 11.79 15.43
CA THR A 398 15.44 12.52 16.44
C THR A 398 15.66 14.04 16.39
N SER A 399 16.84 14.49 15.96
CA SER A 399 17.21 15.92 15.96
C SER A 399 17.20 16.58 14.58
N LYS A 400 17.14 15.79 13.48
CA LYS A 400 17.36 16.26 12.12
C LYS A 400 16.26 15.90 11.14
N ALA A 401 15.40 14.93 11.47
CA ALA A 401 14.32 14.46 10.60
C ALA A 401 12.96 14.78 11.23
N ASP A 402 12.17 15.63 10.57
CA ASP A 402 10.80 15.94 10.94
C ASP A 402 9.87 15.17 9.98
N PHE A 403 9.30 14.07 10.49
CA PHE A 403 8.47 13.18 9.69
C PHE A 403 7.06 13.72 9.54
N GLU A 404 6.58 13.72 8.31
CA GLU A 404 5.24 14.16 7.98
C GLU A 404 4.43 13.02 7.35
N LYS A 405 3.16 12.89 7.77
CA LYS A 405 2.20 11.95 7.16
C LYS A 405 1.61 12.53 5.87
N LYS A 406 2.48 13.00 4.98
CA LYS A 406 2.10 13.63 3.72
C LYS A 406 2.75 12.93 2.55
N ALA A 407 2.01 12.75 1.47
CA ALA A 407 2.51 12.09 0.28
C ALA A 407 3.55 12.92 -0.48
N ASN A 408 3.48 14.25 -0.44
CA ASN A 408 4.24 15.16 -1.31
C ASN A 408 5.47 15.82 -0.67
N VAL A 409 5.96 15.34 0.47
CA VAL A 409 7.14 15.91 1.16
C VAL A 409 8.36 15.95 0.24
N ILE A 410 8.59 14.91 -0.54
CA ILE A 410 9.60 14.89 -1.60
C ILE A 410 9.13 15.74 -2.78
N GLY A 411 7.94 15.44 -3.31
CA GLY A 411 7.30 16.19 -4.37
C GLY A 411 8.20 16.44 -5.57
N THR A 412 8.35 17.71 -5.94
CA THR A 412 9.26 18.18 -6.98
C THR A 412 10.53 18.85 -6.42
N THR A 413 10.71 18.84 -5.09
CA THR A 413 11.76 19.63 -4.42
C THR A 413 13.15 19.06 -4.56
N TRP A 414 13.27 17.82 -5.03
CA TRP A 414 14.54 17.11 -5.21
C TRP A 414 15.34 17.58 -6.43
N ARG A 415 14.74 18.39 -7.32
CA ARG A 415 15.33 18.82 -8.57
C ARG A 415 15.11 20.30 -8.88
N THR A 416 15.95 20.83 -9.76
CA THR A 416 15.67 22.04 -10.51
C THR A 416 15.25 21.62 -11.92
N PRO A 417 14.05 22.02 -12.40
CA PRO A 417 13.55 21.58 -13.71
C PRO A 417 14.38 22.14 -14.86
N ALA A 418 14.48 21.36 -15.94
CA ALA A 418 15.06 21.85 -17.21
C ALA A 418 14.01 22.71 -17.93
N MET A 419 14.20 24.01 -17.89
CA MET A 419 13.34 25.01 -18.54
C MET A 419 14.20 26.04 -19.30
N PRO A 420 13.66 26.69 -20.35
CA PRO A 420 14.37 27.80 -21.00
C PRO A 420 14.80 28.86 -19.97
N GLY A 421 16.08 29.24 -20.01
CA GLY A 421 16.66 30.23 -19.07
C GLY A 421 17.16 29.66 -17.75
N VAL A 422 16.94 28.37 -17.44
CA VAL A 422 17.49 27.67 -16.27
C VAL A 422 18.82 27.01 -16.64
N THR A 423 19.90 27.47 -16.02
CA THR A 423 21.27 27.00 -16.32
C THR A 423 21.75 25.86 -15.41
N ASN A 424 21.07 25.66 -14.27
CA ASN A 424 21.45 24.71 -13.24
C ASN A 424 20.40 23.58 -13.06
N ALA A 425 19.75 23.19 -14.17
CA ALA A 425 18.82 22.08 -14.15
C ALA A 425 19.53 20.79 -13.70
N GLY A 426 18.89 20.03 -12.82
CA GLY A 426 19.46 18.81 -12.29
C GLY A 426 18.98 18.48 -10.88
N VAL A 427 19.63 17.52 -10.28
CA VAL A 427 19.39 17.11 -8.90
C VAL A 427 19.84 18.19 -7.94
N LYS A 428 19.10 18.43 -6.87
CA LYS A 428 19.52 19.26 -5.76
C LYS A 428 20.43 18.46 -4.82
N THR A 429 21.58 19.04 -4.49
CA THR A 429 22.58 18.42 -3.60
C THR A 429 22.57 19.00 -2.19
N ASP A 430 21.72 20.02 -1.95
CA ASP A 430 21.55 20.70 -0.67
C ASP A 430 20.63 19.95 0.31
N ARG A 431 20.12 18.78 -0.09
CA ARG A 431 19.20 17.97 0.69
C ARG A 431 19.25 16.50 0.34
N PHE A 432 18.75 15.70 1.26
CA PHE A 432 18.37 14.30 1.08
C PHE A 432 17.10 14.01 1.89
N TYR A 433 16.59 12.81 1.82
CA TYR A 433 15.34 12.42 2.46
C TYR A 433 15.56 11.27 3.40
N VAL A 434 14.78 11.20 4.47
CA VAL A 434 14.68 10.04 5.34
C VAL A 434 13.25 9.55 5.28
N LEU A 435 13.06 8.26 5.05
CA LEU A 435 11.75 7.62 5.03
C LEU A 435 11.68 6.62 6.17
N LYS A 436 10.61 6.70 6.96
CA LYS A 436 10.18 5.62 7.83
C LYS A 436 9.20 4.80 7.01
N ASP A 437 9.55 3.54 6.69
CA ASP A 437 8.68 2.67 5.91
C ASP A 437 7.46 2.18 6.71
N SER A 438 6.54 1.47 6.06
CA SER A 438 5.33 0.92 6.68
C SER A 438 5.61 -0.16 7.74
N TYR A 439 6.85 -0.64 7.84
CA TYR A 439 7.32 -1.63 8.80
C TYR A 439 8.14 -1.01 9.95
N GLY A 440 8.36 0.31 9.93
CA GLY A 440 9.10 1.05 10.94
C GLY A 440 10.60 1.12 10.70
N ASN A 441 11.11 0.68 9.54
CA ASN A 441 12.51 0.82 9.17
C ASN A 441 12.78 2.22 8.64
N TYR A 442 14.01 2.70 8.84
CA TYR A 442 14.42 4.02 8.37
C TYR A 442 15.42 3.89 7.22
N TYR A 443 15.12 4.55 6.11
CA TYR A 443 15.99 4.65 4.96
C TYR A 443 16.36 6.10 4.69
N LYS A 444 17.65 6.39 4.46
CA LYS A 444 18.05 7.64 3.84
C LYS A 444 18.08 7.47 2.32
N LEU A 445 17.62 8.48 1.60
CA LEU A 445 17.48 8.47 0.14
C LEU A 445 17.94 9.80 -0.44
N ARG A 446 18.72 9.76 -1.53
CA ARG A 446 19.03 10.91 -2.38
C ARG A 446 18.82 10.58 -3.84
N PHE A 447 18.57 11.59 -4.63
CA PHE A 447 18.60 11.50 -6.08
C PHE A 447 20.03 11.78 -6.55
N THR A 448 20.53 10.97 -7.49
CA THR A 448 21.89 11.07 -8.00
C THR A 448 21.91 11.53 -9.46
N LYS A 449 20.83 11.27 -10.23
CA LYS A 449 20.66 11.72 -11.60
C LYS A 449 19.22 12.15 -11.87
N PHE A 450 19.10 13.14 -12.73
CA PHE A 450 17.80 13.69 -13.11
C PHE A 450 17.27 13.16 -14.45
N GLY A 451 18.15 12.67 -15.33
CA GLY A 451 17.80 12.29 -16.68
C GLY A 451 17.88 13.48 -17.65
N THR A 452 18.95 14.26 -17.58
CA THR A 452 19.21 15.37 -18.51
C THR A 452 19.75 14.89 -19.86
N GLY A 453 20.15 13.63 -19.98
CA GLY A 453 20.89 13.07 -21.10
C GLY A 453 22.40 13.36 -21.03
N THR A 454 22.83 14.32 -20.19
CA THR A 454 24.24 14.65 -19.95
C THR A 454 24.74 14.15 -18.60
N ASP A 455 23.85 13.73 -17.72
CA ASP A 455 24.13 13.17 -16.38
C ASP A 455 24.23 11.64 -16.40
N GLY A 456 24.21 11.02 -17.59
CA GLY A 456 24.33 9.58 -17.77
C GLY A 456 23.01 8.81 -17.68
N THR A 457 21.86 9.51 -17.64
CA THR A 457 20.53 8.91 -17.77
C THR A 457 19.66 9.72 -18.74
N GLU A 458 18.58 9.08 -19.23
CA GLU A 458 17.60 9.69 -20.11
C GLU A 458 16.46 10.33 -19.31
N ARG A 459 15.72 11.21 -19.95
CA ARG A 459 14.51 11.78 -19.42
C ARG A 459 13.47 10.70 -19.12
N GLY A 460 12.91 10.73 -17.89
CA GLY A 460 12.00 9.71 -17.40
C GLY A 460 12.72 8.52 -16.75
N ARG A 461 14.05 8.61 -16.57
CA ARG A 461 14.87 7.61 -15.89
C ARG A 461 15.81 8.25 -14.87
N PRO A 462 15.29 8.93 -13.83
CA PRO A 462 16.15 9.43 -12.77
C PRO A 462 16.76 8.28 -11.97
N GLU A 463 17.87 8.55 -11.28
CA GLU A 463 18.54 7.57 -10.42
C GLU A 463 18.44 8.01 -8.96
N ILE A 464 18.10 7.08 -8.09
CA ILE A 464 18.16 7.22 -6.65
C ILE A 464 19.27 6.35 -6.06
N GLU A 465 19.79 6.80 -4.93
CA GLU A 465 20.66 6.04 -4.04
C GLU A 465 20.05 6.07 -2.64
N TYR A 466 20.01 4.93 -1.98
CA TYR A 466 19.43 4.82 -0.65
C TYR A 466 20.22 3.87 0.24
N ALA A 467 20.06 4.02 1.55
CA ALA A 467 20.64 3.10 2.52
C ALA A 467 19.75 3.00 3.77
N LEU A 468 19.66 1.78 4.32
CA LEU A 468 19.05 1.52 5.61
C LEU A 468 19.88 2.20 6.72
N LEU A 469 19.21 2.90 7.61
CA LEU A 469 19.81 3.49 8.80
C LEU A 469 19.79 2.46 9.94
N LYS A 470 20.95 2.14 10.49
CA LYS A 470 21.18 1.18 11.59
C LYS A 470 21.72 1.89 12.80
#